data_97c1eff71512cccb669b20fae94c1132
#
_entry.id   97c1eff71512cccb669b20fae94c1132
#
_cell.length_a   1.000
_cell.length_b   1.000
_cell.length_c   1.000
_cell.angle_alpha   90.00
_cell.angle_beta   90.00
_cell.angle_gamma   90.00
#
_symmetry.space_group_name_H-M   'P 1'
#
loop_
_entity.id
_entity.type
_entity.pdbx_description
1 polymer ?
#
loop_
_entity_poly.entity_id
_entity_poly.type
_entity_poly.pdbx_seq_one_letter_code
_entity_poly.pdbx_strand_id
1 'polypeptide(L)'
;YRVAFLMEQTLCHAGLFKGKELRDIVMTCFLHDIGAYKTEEIEQLIQFETWDIYQHSVYGYLFLKNLSPLGPYADIILYHHIYYRKLRDHDIPYLLVSQLLSLCDRLDVYQLEKPLQNVEAFLRQFEEDYFSKEAIDLFLSADAQCHMLDQLYVQQQVKVAVFDEIPFTESEGKAYLHMLSYAIDFRSEYMVAHTITTTSVSTTLAALCDYHPAEIEKVYYGALLHDIGKVAIPVTILDFPGRLSPQDM
;
A
#
# COMPACT_ATOMS: atom_id res chain seq x y z
N TYR A 1 -2.08 -7.07 -2.95
CA TYR A 1 -2.14 -8.28 -2.13
C TYR A 1 -1.04 -9.28 -2.50
N ARG A 2 -0.85 -9.59 -3.80
CA ARG A 2 0.18 -10.54 -4.27
C ARG A 2 1.59 -10.09 -3.90
N VAL A 3 1.92 -8.82 -4.12
CA VAL A 3 3.20 -8.21 -3.70
C VAL A 3 3.42 -8.36 -2.20
N ALA A 4 2.40 -8.10 -1.38
CA ALA A 4 2.51 -8.26 0.08
C ALA A 4 2.76 -9.72 0.49
N PHE A 5 2.17 -10.69 -0.20
CA PHE A 5 2.44 -12.11 0.01
C PHE A 5 3.91 -12.46 -0.33
N LEU A 6 4.40 -12.05 -1.50
CA LEU A 6 5.80 -12.29 -1.89
C LEU A 6 6.78 -11.65 -0.89
N MET A 7 6.48 -10.43 -0.44
CA MET A 7 7.27 -9.74 0.57
C MET A 7 7.27 -10.48 1.91
N GLU A 8 6.09 -10.89 2.40
CA GLU A 8 5.99 -11.67 3.65
C GLU A 8 6.83 -12.94 3.59
N GLN A 9 6.65 -13.76 2.54
CA GLN A 9 7.37 -15.03 2.40
C GLN A 9 8.88 -14.79 2.36
N THR A 10 9.34 -13.78 1.60
CA THR A 10 10.76 -13.46 1.48
C THR A 10 11.35 -12.96 2.80
N LEU A 11 10.67 -12.05 3.49
CA LEU A 11 11.14 -11.49 4.76
C LEU A 11 11.12 -12.53 5.89
N CYS A 12 10.11 -13.40 5.93
CA CYS A 12 10.06 -14.52 6.87
C CYS A 12 11.20 -15.51 6.65
N HIS A 13 11.46 -15.89 5.40
CA HIS A 13 12.59 -16.75 5.03
C HIS A 13 13.94 -16.16 5.47
N ALA A 14 14.11 -14.85 5.27
CA ALA A 14 15.31 -14.13 5.68
C ALA A 14 15.48 -14.02 7.21
N GLY A 15 14.40 -14.09 7.96
CA GLY A 15 14.41 -13.91 9.42
C GLY A 15 14.82 -12.51 9.87
N LEU A 16 14.71 -11.51 9.00
CA LEU A 16 15.19 -10.13 9.24
C LEU A 16 14.32 -9.37 10.23
N PHE A 17 13.00 -9.59 10.19
CA PHE A 17 12.02 -8.89 11.02
C PHE A 17 11.08 -9.87 11.70
N LYS A 18 10.47 -9.46 12.83
CA LYS A 18 9.57 -10.32 13.61
C LYS A 18 8.42 -9.53 14.22
N GLY A 19 7.33 -10.23 14.53
CA GLY A 19 6.20 -9.68 15.27
C GLY A 19 5.65 -8.42 14.59
N LYS A 20 5.35 -7.40 15.41
CA LYS A 20 4.76 -6.13 14.94
C LYS A 20 5.56 -5.48 13.80
N GLU A 21 6.89 -5.50 13.88
CA GLU A 21 7.74 -4.87 12.88
C GLU A 21 7.56 -5.53 11.51
N LEU A 22 7.57 -6.86 11.45
CA LEU A 22 7.29 -7.60 10.21
C LEU A 22 5.90 -7.26 9.67
N ARG A 23 4.87 -7.30 10.53
CA ARG A 23 3.50 -6.94 10.13
C ARG A 23 3.41 -5.54 9.53
N ASP A 24 4.02 -4.57 10.18
CA ASP A 24 3.95 -3.17 9.75
C ASP A 24 4.73 -2.93 8.44
N ILE A 25 5.87 -3.61 8.25
CA ILE A 25 6.61 -3.59 6.97
C ILE A 25 5.78 -4.24 5.85
N VAL A 26 5.19 -5.42 6.08
CA VAL A 26 4.35 -6.08 5.09
C VAL A 26 3.10 -5.24 4.77
N MET A 27 2.51 -4.56 5.78
CA MET A 27 1.41 -3.62 5.57
C MET A 27 1.86 -2.42 4.73
N THR A 28 3.06 -1.90 4.95
CA THR A 28 3.64 -0.83 4.12
C THR A 28 3.77 -1.29 2.66
N CYS A 29 4.27 -2.51 2.44
CA CYS A 29 4.35 -3.09 1.10
C CYS A 29 2.98 -3.38 0.47
N PHE A 30 1.97 -3.74 1.28
CA PHE A 30 0.59 -3.89 0.81
C PHE A 30 0.02 -2.56 0.29
N LEU A 31 0.43 -1.45 0.87
CA LEU A 31 -0.03 -0.09 0.54
C LEU A 31 0.95 0.68 -0.37
N HIS A 32 1.86 0.00 -1.08
CA HIS A 32 2.93 0.67 -1.84
C HIS A 32 2.43 1.70 -2.86
N ASP A 33 1.26 1.45 -3.47
CA ASP A 33 0.63 2.33 -4.44
C ASP A 33 -0.39 3.31 -3.84
N ILE A 34 -0.42 3.46 -2.50
CA ILE A 34 -1.39 4.34 -1.86
C ILE A 34 -1.29 5.80 -2.32
N GLY A 35 -0.16 6.21 -2.89
CA GLY A 35 0.04 7.52 -3.48
C GLY A 35 -0.57 7.71 -4.88
N ALA A 36 -1.02 6.65 -5.54
CA ALA A 36 -1.68 6.71 -6.84
C ALA A 36 -3.16 7.11 -6.69
N TYR A 37 -3.41 8.36 -6.29
CA TYR A 37 -4.77 8.87 -6.02
C TYR A 37 -5.62 9.05 -7.28
N LYS A 38 -4.99 9.25 -8.43
CA LYS A 38 -5.67 9.48 -9.71
C LYS A 38 -5.67 8.21 -10.52
N THR A 39 -6.83 7.86 -11.06
CA THR A 39 -6.99 6.67 -11.92
C THR A 39 -6.06 6.71 -13.13
N GLU A 40 -5.78 7.91 -13.66
CA GLU A 40 -4.85 8.15 -14.75
C GLU A 40 -3.40 7.77 -14.39
N GLU A 41 -3.00 7.93 -13.14
CA GLU A 41 -1.68 7.51 -12.65
C GLU A 41 -1.57 5.99 -12.54
N ILE A 42 -2.66 5.30 -12.19
CA ILE A 42 -2.71 3.82 -12.14
C ILE A 42 -2.54 3.22 -13.54
N GLU A 43 -3.18 3.80 -14.56
CA GLU A 43 -3.01 3.36 -15.96
C GLU A 43 -1.57 3.56 -16.45
N GLN A 44 -0.88 4.61 -15.97
CA GLN A 44 0.54 4.87 -16.27
C GLN A 44 1.48 3.91 -15.53
N LEU A 45 1.13 3.46 -14.32
CA LEU A 45 1.91 2.45 -13.57
C LEU A 45 1.95 1.11 -14.31
N ILE A 46 0.92 0.79 -15.08
CA ILE A 46 0.84 -0.42 -15.90
C ILE A 46 1.71 -0.28 -17.17
N GLN A 47 1.90 0.94 -17.66
CA GLN A 47 2.74 1.20 -18.83
C GLN A 47 4.18 1.49 -18.40
N PHE A 48 5.05 0.56 -18.55
CA PHE A 48 6.41 0.39 -18.06
C PHE A 48 7.43 1.53 -18.34
N GLU A 49 7.07 2.65 -18.96
CA GLU A 49 8.00 3.59 -19.56
C GLU A 49 7.78 5.08 -19.22
N THR A 50 6.98 5.45 -18.24
CA THR A 50 6.73 6.87 -17.98
C THR A 50 7.59 7.45 -16.86
N TRP A 51 8.11 8.65 -17.08
CA TRP A 51 8.91 9.45 -16.14
C TRP A 51 8.14 9.83 -14.87
N ASP A 52 6.80 9.66 -14.85
CA ASP A 52 5.89 9.98 -13.74
C ASP A 52 5.76 8.87 -12.68
N ILE A 53 6.40 7.71 -12.86
CA ILE A 53 6.38 6.59 -11.90
C ILE A 53 6.83 7.01 -10.48
N TYR A 54 7.64 8.05 -10.37
CA TYR A 54 8.13 8.54 -9.07
C TYR A 54 7.10 9.36 -8.28
N GLN A 55 6.08 9.92 -8.90
CA GLN A 55 5.13 10.81 -8.22
C GLN A 55 4.34 10.06 -7.15
N HIS A 56 3.78 8.89 -7.47
CA HIS A 56 3.04 8.12 -6.47
C HIS A 56 3.91 7.63 -5.31
N SER A 57 5.20 7.35 -5.54
CA SER A 57 6.13 6.99 -4.46
C SER A 57 6.35 8.16 -3.51
N VAL A 58 6.49 9.39 -4.02
CA VAL A 58 6.62 10.61 -3.21
C VAL A 58 5.32 10.89 -2.46
N TYR A 59 4.18 10.83 -3.13
CA TYR A 59 2.87 11.04 -2.47
C TYR A 59 2.58 9.96 -1.44
N GLY A 60 2.85 8.69 -1.75
CA GLY A 60 2.71 7.57 -0.83
C GLY A 60 3.60 7.74 0.41
N TYR A 61 4.87 8.12 0.22
CA TYR A 61 5.78 8.45 1.31
C TYR A 61 5.22 9.56 2.21
N LEU A 62 4.84 10.70 1.64
CA LEU A 62 4.31 11.84 2.40
C LEU A 62 3.02 11.47 3.14
N PHE A 63 2.15 10.72 2.49
CA PHE A 63 0.92 10.23 3.07
C PHE A 63 1.18 9.29 4.26
N LEU A 64 1.98 8.24 4.06
CA LEU A 64 2.29 7.30 5.15
C LEU A 64 3.07 7.96 6.27
N LYS A 65 4.02 8.84 5.96
CA LYS A 65 4.84 9.54 6.94
C LYS A 65 4.02 10.38 7.91
N ASN A 66 2.99 11.05 7.41
CA ASN A 66 2.27 12.08 8.16
C ASN A 66 0.87 11.63 8.64
N LEU A 67 0.24 10.67 7.95
CA LEU A 67 -1.18 10.37 8.13
C LEU A 67 -1.44 8.89 8.46
N SER A 68 -0.40 8.11 8.74
CA SER A 68 -0.54 6.68 9.05
C SER A 68 0.32 6.25 10.23
N PRO A 69 0.00 5.10 10.87
CA PRO A 69 0.88 4.50 11.87
C PRO A 69 2.17 3.91 11.28
N LEU A 70 2.29 3.87 9.94
CA LEU A 70 3.42 3.30 9.20
C LEU A 70 4.53 4.32 8.88
N GLY A 71 4.44 5.54 9.41
CA GLY A 71 5.41 6.60 9.18
C GLY A 71 6.89 6.20 9.31
N PRO A 72 7.28 5.34 10.29
CA PRO A 72 8.65 4.85 10.40
C PRO A 72 9.16 4.05 9.20
N TYR A 73 8.27 3.45 8.42
CA TYR A 73 8.58 2.60 7.25
C TYR A 73 8.31 3.27 5.91
N ALA A 74 7.90 4.54 5.91
CA ALA A 74 7.50 5.25 4.68
C ALA A 74 8.63 5.33 3.64
N ASP A 75 9.89 5.37 4.08
CA ASP A 75 11.07 5.38 3.19
C ASP A 75 11.10 4.17 2.26
N ILE A 76 10.54 3.03 2.65
CA ILE A 76 10.41 1.83 1.79
C ILE A 76 9.69 2.20 0.49
N ILE A 77 8.59 2.95 0.60
CA ILE A 77 7.79 3.36 -0.57
C ILE A 77 8.49 4.45 -1.37
N LEU A 78 9.19 5.38 -0.71
CA LEU A 78 9.88 6.45 -1.41
C LEU A 78 10.89 5.92 -2.44
N TYR A 79 11.58 4.83 -2.10
CA TYR A 79 12.72 4.33 -2.88
C TYR A 79 12.40 3.11 -3.75
N HIS A 80 11.19 2.52 -3.69
CA HIS A 80 10.91 1.23 -4.33
C HIS A 80 10.95 1.24 -5.88
N HIS A 81 10.81 2.40 -6.53
CA HIS A 81 10.98 2.51 -7.98
C HIS A 81 12.32 3.08 -8.41
N ILE A 82 13.19 3.42 -7.46
CA ILE A 82 14.51 3.98 -7.80
C ILE A 82 15.49 2.84 -8.03
N TYR A 83 16.19 2.89 -9.16
CA TYR A 83 17.17 1.88 -9.56
C TYR A 83 18.28 1.74 -8.54
N TYR A 84 18.70 0.53 -8.22
CA TYR A 84 19.72 0.23 -7.23
C TYR A 84 21.03 0.99 -7.50
N ARG A 85 21.47 1.08 -8.77
CA ARG A 85 22.68 1.83 -9.15
C ARG A 85 22.72 3.29 -8.69
N LYS A 86 21.54 3.90 -8.43
CA LYS A 86 21.42 5.27 -7.91
C LYS A 86 21.39 5.32 -6.39
N LEU A 87 21.11 4.21 -5.72
CA LEU A 87 20.91 4.14 -4.28
C LEU A 87 22.08 3.51 -3.52
N ARG A 88 22.86 2.63 -4.16
CA ARG A 88 23.86 1.77 -3.52
C ARG A 88 24.96 2.51 -2.74
N ASP A 89 25.25 3.77 -3.13
CA ASP A 89 26.30 4.59 -2.51
C ASP A 89 25.74 5.53 -1.42
N HIS A 90 24.45 5.36 -1.04
CA HIS A 90 23.76 6.18 -0.06
C HIS A 90 23.31 5.33 1.15
N ASP A 91 23.35 5.94 2.34
CA ASP A 91 22.80 5.34 3.56
C ASP A 91 21.28 5.57 3.61
N ILE A 92 20.53 4.59 3.13
CA ILE A 92 19.09 4.66 2.98
C ILE A 92 18.43 3.68 3.95
N PRO A 93 17.53 4.16 4.83
CA PRO A 93 16.77 3.27 5.71
C PRO A 93 15.98 2.23 4.92
N TYR A 94 16.02 0.98 5.35
CA TYR A 94 15.29 -0.15 4.73
C TYR A 94 15.60 -0.36 3.22
N LEU A 95 16.81 -0.01 2.74
CA LEU A 95 17.17 -0.14 1.32
C LEU A 95 16.90 -1.54 0.77
N LEU A 96 17.29 -2.60 1.49
CA LEU A 96 17.03 -3.97 1.07
C LEU A 96 15.53 -4.25 0.92
N VAL A 97 14.70 -3.76 1.83
CA VAL A 97 13.24 -3.93 1.78
C VAL A 97 12.65 -3.18 0.60
N SER A 98 13.11 -1.95 0.32
CA SER A 98 12.70 -1.17 -0.86
C SER A 98 13.07 -1.89 -2.16
N GLN A 99 14.25 -2.52 -2.21
CA GLN A 99 14.71 -3.29 -3.37
C GLN A 99 13.91 -4.58 -3.56
N LEU A 100 13.58 -5.28 -2.47
CA LEU A 100 12.69 -6.45 -2.51
C LEU A 100 11.28 -6.05 -2.96
N LEU A 101 10.75 -4.95 -2.47
CA LEU A 101 9.44 -4.42 -2.90
C LEU A 101 9.45 -4.11 -4.39
N SER A 102 10.47 -3.40 -4.88
CA SER A 102 10.66 -3.11 -6.30
C SER A 102 10.70 -4.38 -7.17
N LEU A 103 11.41 -5.40 -6.71
CA LEU A 103 11.54 -6.69 -7.40
C LEU A 103 10.18 -7.41 -7.43
N CYS A 104 9.50 -7.54 -6.29
CA CYS A 104 8.22 -8.23 -6.18
C CYS A 104 7.13 -7.55 -7.01
N ASP A 105 7.07 -6.23 -6.98
CA ASP A 105 6.11 -5.44 -7.74
C ASP A 105 6.30 -5.63 -9.25
N ARG A 106 7.51 -5.43 -9.76
CA ARG A 106 7.81 -5.64 -11.18
C ARG A 106 7.61 -7.07 -11.63
N LEU A 107 8.00 -8.05 -10.81
CA LEU A 107 7.81 -9.45 -11.12
C LEU A 107 6.32 -9.81 -11.19
N ASP A 108 5.48 -9.24 -10.31
CA ASP A 108 4.03 -9.46 -10.32
C ASP A 108 3.41 -8.98 -11.64
N VAL A 109 3.77 -7.79 -12.09
CA VAL A 109 3.30 -7.25 -13.39
C VAL A 109 3.73 -8.16 -14.55
N TYR A 110 5.00 -8.55 -14.60
CA TYR A 110 5.50 -9.43 -15.68
C TYR A 110 4.82 -10.78 -15.70
N GLN A 111 4.64 -11.41 -14.53
CA GLN A 111 3.99 -12.72 -14.44
C GLN A 111 2.53 -12.69 -14.89
N LEU A 112 1.83 -11.59 -14.70
CA LEU A 112 0.45 -11.43 -15.15
C LEU A 112 0.34 -11.22 -16.66
N GLU A 113 1.25 -10.43 -17.25
CA GLU A 113 1.24 -10.14 -18.68
C GLU A 113 1.83 -11.27 -19.52
N LYS A 114 2.99 -11.76 -19.11
CA LYS A 114 3.77 -12.79 -19.83
C LYS A 114 4.50 -13.69 -18.83
N PRO A 115 3.87 -14.78 -18.38
CA PRO A 115 4.49 -15.69 -17.42
C PRO A 115 5.92 -16.07 -17.84
N LEU A 116 6.88 -15.83 -16.97
CA LEU A 116 8.30 -16.06 -17.21
C LEU A 116 8.61 -17.57 -17.14
N GLN A 117 9.31 -18.08 -18.15
CA GLN A 117 9.77 -19.47 -18.16
C GLN A 117 10.93 -19.69 -17.18
N ASN A 118 11.73 -18.64 -16.94
CA ASN A 118 12.87 -18.68 -16.03
C ASN A 118 12.98 -17.33 -15.33
N VAL A 119 12.45 -17.26 -14.11
CA VAL A 119 12.45 -16.06 -13.27
C VAL A 119 13.87 -15.66 -12.87
N GLU A 120 14.75 -16.63 -12.53
CA GLU A 120 16.13 -16.33 -12.17
C GLU A 120 16.87 -15.65 -13.33
N ALA A 121 16.84 -16.23 -14.53
CA ALA A 121 17.50 -15.65 -15.69
C ALA A 121 16.98 -14.26 -16.01
N PHE A 122 15.69 -14.00 -15.79
CA PHE A 122 15.08 -12.67 -15.94
C PHE A 122 15.64 -11.69 -14.90
N LEU A 123 15.61 -12.02 -13.62
CA LEU A 123 16.06 -11.12 -12.55
C LEU A 123 17.56 -10.80 -12.67
N ARG A 124 18.41 -11.80 -13.04
CA ARG A 124 19.85 -11.61 -13.19
C ARG A 124 20.24 -10.62 -14.29
N GLN A 125 19.38 -10.39 -15.30
CA GLN A 125 19.61 -9.38 -16.32
C GLN A 125 19.63 -7.94 -15.76
N PHE A 126 19.00 -7.74 -14.61
CA PHE A 126 18.84 -6.44 -13.94
C PHE A 126 19.69 -6.32 -12.66
N GLU A 127 20.54 -7.31 -12.37
CA GLU A 127 21.41 -7.33 -11.20
C GLU A 127 22.35 -6.12 -11.20
N GLU A 128 22.52 -5.49 -10.04
CA GLU A 128 23.33 -4.30 -9.80
C GLU A 128 22.93 -3.03 -10.60
N ASP A 129 21.94 -3.15 -11.46
CA ASP A 129 21.36 -2.01 -12.18
C ASP A 129 20.03 -1.58 -11.55
N TYR A 130 19.01 -2.41 -11.68
CA TYR A 130 17.68 -2.16 -11.12
C TYR A 130 17.54 -2.68 -9.69
N PHE A 131 18.06 -3.87 -9.43
CA PHE A 131 17.97 -4.56 -8.16
C PHE A 131 19.36 -4.88 -7.60
N SER A 132 19.49 -4.86 -6.27
CA SER A 132 20.69 -5.36 -5.63
C SER A 132 20.79 -6.88 -5.79
N LYS A 133 22.02 -7.37 -5.91
CA LYS A 133 22.29 -8.81 -5.90
C LYS A 133 21.70 -9.49 -4.67
N GLU A 134 21.81 -8.85 -3.51
CA GLU A 134 21.30 -9.35 -2.24
C GLU A 134 19.76 -9.56 -2.29
N ALA A 135 19.01 -8.60 -2.84
CA ALA A 135 17.56 -8.73 -2.99
C ALA A 135 17.17 -9.90 -3.92
N ILE A 136 17.88 -10.05 -5.05
CA ILE A 136 17.64 -11.15 -5.98
C ILE A 136 17.94 -12.50 -5.32
N ASP A 137 19.11 -12.65 -4.69
CA ASP A 137 19.53 -13.89 -4.04
C ASP A 137 18.55 -14.30 -2.93
N LEU A 138 18.11 -13.34 -2.13
CA LEU A 138 17.17 -13.57 -1.05
C LEU A 138 15.79 -14.02 -1.57
N PHE A 139 15.28 -13.34 -2.59
CA PHE A 139 14.00 -13.68 -3.22
C PHE A 139 14.05 -15.09 -3.82
N LEU A 140 15.09 -15.41 -4.61
CA LEU A 140 15.24 -16.72 -5.24
C LEU A 140 15.40 -17.85 -4.20
N SER A 141 16.14 -17.60 -3.12
CA SER A 141 16.28 -18.55 -2.02
C SER A 141 14.93 -18.81 -1.32
N ALA A 142 14.14 -17.77 -1.10
CA ALA A 142 12.81 -17.89 -0.53
C ALA A 142 11.87 -18.68 -1.45
N ASP A 143 11.86 -18.38 -2.75
CA ASP A 143 11.01 -19.10 -3.71
C ASP A 143 11.40 -20.57 -3.85
N ALA A 144 12.69 -20.88 -3.87
CA ALA A 144 13.19 -22.27 -3.92
C ALA A 144 12.75 -23.11 -2.71
N GLN A 145 12.59 -22.49 -1.54
CA GLN A 145 12.15 -23.17 -0.33
C GLN A 145 10.63 -23.18 -0.15
N CYS A 146 9.98 -22.04 -0.41
CA CYS A 146 8.56 -21.84 -0.11
C CYS A 146 7.65 -22.06 -1.32
N HIS A 147 8.21 -22.17 -2.54
CA HIS A 147 7.43 -22.27 -3.79
C HIS A 147 6.37 -21.18 -3.93
N MET A 148 6.71 -19.94 -3.53
CA MET A 148 5.75 -18.83 -3.42
C MET A 148 5.18 -18.41 -4.78
N LEU A 149 5.95 -18.51 -5.86
CA LEU A 149 5.47 -18.21 -7.22
C LEU A 149 4.44 -19.25 -7.68
N ASP A 150 4.66 -20.54 -7.41
CA ASP A 150 3.70 -21.59 -7.72
C ASP A 150 2.41 -21.41 -6.90
N GLN A 151 2.51 -21.08 -5.62
CA GLN A 151 1.36 -20.81 -4.77
C GLN A 151 0.54 -19.63 -5.32
N LEU A 152 1.21 -18.56 -5.75
CA LEU A 152 0.57 -17.33 -6.16
C LEU A 152 -0.07 -17.43 -7.55
N TYR A 153 0.68 -17.92 -8.54
CA TYR A 153 0.26 -17.84 -9.95
C TYR A 153 -0.36 -19.14 -10.48
N VAL A 154 -0.09 -20.27 -9.85
CA VAL A 154 -0.65 -21.57 -10.26
C VAL A 154 -1.82 -21.96 -9.35
N GLN A 155 -1.61 -21.97 -8.05
CA GLN A 155 -2.63 -22.43 -7.10
C GLN A 155 -3.66 -21.36 -6.77
N GLN A 156 -3.28 -20.08 -6.84
CA GLN A 156 -4.12 -18.90 -6.51
C GLN A 156 -4.74 -18.97 -5.09
N GLN A 157 -4.07 -19.66 -4.17
CA GLN A 157 -4.51 -19.88 -2.79
C GLN A 157 -3.47 -19.29 -1.83
N VAL A 158 -3.37 -17.97 -1.83
CA VAL A 158 -2.39 -17.27 -0.99
C VAL A 158 -3.06 -16.46 0.11
N LYS A 159 -2.40 -16.42 1.25
CA LYS A 159 -2.81 -15.64 2.41
C LYS A 159 -1.58 -14.94 2.98
N VAL A 160 -1.73 -13.67 3.31
CA VAL A 160 -0.74 -12.91 4.08
C VAL A 160 -0.99 -13.21 5.55
N ALA A 161 -0.26 -14.19 6.08
CA ALA A 161 -0.54 -14.78 7.39
C ALA A 161 -0.27 -13.81 8.54
N VAL A 162 0.72 -12.94 8.41
CA VAL A 162 1.13 -11.98 9.43
C VAL A 162 -0.01 -11.06 9.90
N PHE A 163 -1.00 -10.79 9.04
CA PHE A 163 -2.15 -9.94 9.42
C PHE A 163 -3.13 -10.64 10.35
N ASP A 164 -3.18 -11.98 10.32
CA ASP A 164 -4.03 -12.75 11.23
C ASP A 164 -3.26 -13.21 12.48
N GLU A 165 -1.97 -13.49 12.33
CA GLU A 165 -1.13 -13.98 13.41
C GLU A 165 -0.77 -12.90 14.42
N ILE A 166 -0.66 -11.65 13.96
CA ILE A 166 -0.27 -10.50 14.78
C ILE A 166 -1.41 -9.48 14.78
N PRO A 167 -2.33 -9.57 15.76
CA PRO A 167 -3.52 -8.72 15.79
C PRO A 167 -3.16 -7.25 15.98
N PHE A 168 -3.98 -6.39 15.40
CA PHE A 168 -3.94 -4.96 15.65
C PHE A 168 -4.54 -4.64 17.01
N THR A 169 -3.93 -3.71 17.73
CA THR A 169 -4.55 -3.11 18.92
C THR A 169 -5.72 -2.23 18.49
N GLU A 170 -6.64 -1.93 19.43
CA GLU A 170 -7.76 -1.00 19.16
C GLU A 170 -7.27 0.37 18.67
N SER A 171 -6.20 0.88 19.29
CA SER A 171 -5.60 2.16 18.88
C SER A 171 -5.03 2.13 17.47
N GLU A 172 -4.36 1.03 17.09
CA GLU A 172 -3.87 0.84 15.71
C GLU A 172 -5.03 0.75 14.72
N GLY A 173 -6.08 -0.02 15.06
CA GLY A 173 -7.30 -0.12 14.23
C GLY A 173 -7.92 1.25 13.98
N LYS A 174 -8.06 2.09 15.00
CA LYS A 174 -8.52 3.48 14.86
C LYS A 174 -7.61 4.29 13.93
N ALA A 175 -6.30 4.18 14.09
CA ALA A 175 -5.35 4.91 13.24
C ALA A 175 -5.42 4.48 11.76
N TYR A 176 -5.60 3.17 11.48
CA TYR A 176 -5.79 2.68 10.11
C TYR A 176 -7.14 3.12 9.51
N LEU A 177 -8.20 3.19 10.30
CA LEU A 177 -9.50 3.72 9.82
C LEU A 177 -9.41 5.20 9.47
N HIS A 178 -8.70 6.00 10.28
CA HIS A 178 -8.40 7.38 9.93
C HIS A 178 -7.58 7.50 8.66
N MET A 179 -6.51 6.71 8.54
CA MET A 179 -5.68 6.67 7.34
C MET A 179 -6.54 6.37 6.09
N LEU A 180 -7.43 5.38 6.18
CA LEU A 180 -8.33 5.02 5.07
C LEU A 180 -9.26 6.18 4.70
N SER A 181 -9.85 6.86 5.69
CA SER A 181 -10.71 8.03 5.46
C SER A 181 -9.95 9.16 4.78
N TYR A 182 -8.71 9.44 5.21
CA TYR A 182 -7.86 10.42 4.53
C TYR A 182 -7.55 10.03 3.09
N ALA A 183 -7.23 8.75 2.83
CA ALA A 183 -6.95 8.27 1.47
C ALA A 183 -8.15 8.47 0.54
N ILE A 184 -9.37 8.37 1.05
CA ILE A 184 -10.60 8.61 0.30
C ILE A 184 -10.81 10.11 0.08
N ASP A 185 -10.65 10.93 1.12
CA ASP A 185 -10.83 12.39 1.03
C ASP A 185 -9.81 13.03 0.07
N PHE A 186 -8.56 12.55 0.06
CA PHE A 186 -7.52 13.07 -0.84
C PHE A 186 -7.75 12.74 -2.33
N ARG A 187 -8.68 11.86 -2.67
CA ARG A 187 -9.06 11.61 -4.07
C ARG A 187 -9.79 12.78 -4.71
N SER A 188 -10.34 13.69 -3.91
CA SER A 188 -11.04 14.89 -4.39
C SER A 188 -10.49 16.13 -3.69
N GLU A 189 -10.13 17.15 -4.47
CA GLU A 189 -9.61 18.42 -3.94
C GLU A 189 -10.59 19.13 -2.99
N TYR A 190 -11.89 18.83 -3.11
CA TYR A 190 -12.95 19.47 -2.32
C TYR A 190 -13.23 18.77 -0.98
N MET A 191 -12.67 17.59 -0.73
CA MET A 191 -13.07 16.72 0.37
C MET A 191 -12.09 16.64 1.55
N VAL A 192 -10.89 17.22 1.42
CA VAL A 192 -9.73 17.00 2.33
C VAL A 192 -10.02 17.24 3.83
N ALA A 193 -11.00 18.05 4.20
CA ALA A 193 -11.37 18.30 5.59
C ALA A 193 -12.78 17.79 5.96
N HIS A 194 -13.51 17.21 4.99
CA HIS A 194 -14.93 16.90 5.16
C HIS A 194 -15.16 15.83 6.23
N THR A 195 -14.49 14.70 6.12
CA THR A 195 -14.68 13.56 7.03
C THR A 195 -14.28 13.90 8.45
N ILE A 196 -13.17 14.63 8.64
CA ILE A 196 -12.72 15.09 9.98
C ILE A 196 -13.76 16.00 10.61
N THR A 197 -14.22 17.00 9.85
CA THR A 197 -15.21 17.97 10.33
C THR A 197 -16.53 17.29 10.67
N THR A 198 -17.02 16.42 9.79
CA THR A 198 -18.26 15.68 10.00
C THR A 198 -18.16 14.78 11.23
N THR A 199 -17.06 14.06 11.41
CA THR A 199 -16.83 13.20 12.59
C THR A 199 -16.79 14.02 13.88
N SER A 200 -16.04 15.13 13.88
CA SER A 200 -15.92 16.01 15.06
C SER A 200 -17.26 16.63 15.45
N VAL A 201 -17.99 17.17 14.48
CA VAL A 201 -19.31 17.80 14.74
C VAL A 201 -20.33 16.77 15.21
N SER A 202 -20.41 15.62 14.54
CA SER A 202 -21.38 14.55 14.89
C SER A 202 -21.15 14.00 16.30
N THR A 203 -19.91 13.75 16.70
CA THR A 203 -19.59 13.27 18.05
C THR A 203 -19.83 14.33 19.10
N THR A 204 -19.53 15.60 18.82
CA THR A 204 -19.82 16.71 19.71
C THR A 204 -21.32 16.86 19.93
N LEU A 205 -22.13 16.81 18.86
CA LEU A 205 -23.59 16.88 18.96
C LEU A 205 -24.15 15.70 19.78
N ALA A 206 -23.67 14.48 19.54
CA ALA A 206 -24.10 13.31 20.31
C ALA A 206 -23.79 13.48 21.81
N ALA A 207 -22.62 14.01 22.14
CA ALA A 207 -22.25 14.30 23.53
C ALA A 207 -23.14 15.40 24.16
N LEU A 208 -23.48 16.46 23.41
CA LEU A 208 -24.37 17.52 23.86
C LEU A 208 -25.83 17.05 24.01
N CYS A 209 -26.21 15.96 23.32
CA CYS A 209 -27.51 15.32 23.46
C CYS A 209 -27.54 14.23 24.55
N ASP A 210 -26.53 14.19 25.41
CA ASP A 210 -26.39 13.24 26.52
C ASP A 210 -26.43 11.75 26.11
N TYR A 211 -25.92 11.43 24.91
CA TYR A 211 -25.80 10.04 24.47
C TYR A 211 -24.77 9.29 25.34
N HIS A 212 -25.08 8.01 25.59
CA HIS A 212 -24.14 7.15 26.33
C HIS A 212 -22.79 7.01 25.55
N PRO A 213 -21.62 6.93 26.23
CA PRO A 213 -20.32 6.81 25.57
C PRO A 213 -20.23 5.75 24.46
N ALA A 214 -20.86 4.58 24.65
CA ALA A 214 -20.92 3.53 23.62
C ALA A 214 -21.73 3.91 22.36
N GLU A 215 -22.68 4.85 22.48
CA GLU A 215 -23.45 5.38 21.35
C GLU A 215 -22.67 6.48 20.64
N ILE A 216 -21.95 7.31 21.40
CA ILE A 216 -21.02 8.31 20.83
C ILE A 216 -19.93 7.61 20.00
N GLU A 217 -19.42 6.47 20.46
CA GLU A 217 -18.44 5.69 19.70
C GLU A 217 -19.04 5.16 18.38
N LYS A 218 -20.29 4.70 18.37
CA LYS A 218 -20.98 4.31 17.13
C LYS A 218 -21.16 5.48 16.17
N VAL A 219 -21.53 6.65 16.70
CA VAL A 219 -21.64 7.90 15.91
C VAL A 219 -20.27 8.26 15.31
N TYR A 220 -19.20 8.14 16.10
CA TYR A 220 -17.84 8.39 15.65
C TYR A 220 -17.45 7.51 14.45
N TYR A 221 -17.60 6.19 14.56
CA TYR A 221 -17.29 5.28 13.44
C TYR A 221 -18.23 5.46 12.26
N GLY A 222 -19.51 5.69 12.50
CA GLY A 222 -20.49 5.97 11.45
C GLY A 222 -20.12 7.22 10.65
N ALA A 223 -19.74 8.30 11.34
CA ALA A 223 -19.31 9.54 10.70
C ALA A 223 -17.95 9.41 10.01
N LEU A 224 -17.00 8.67 10.60
CA LEU A 224 -15.68 8.44 10.02
C LEU A 224 -15.75 7.66 8.70
N LEU A 225 -16.66 6.71 8.60
CA LEU A 225 -16.76 5.77 7.49
C LEU A 225 -17.93 6.04 6.53
N HIS A 226 -18.69 7.13 6.74
CA HIS A 226 -19.91 7.39 5.96
C HIS A 226 -19.67 7.48 4.44
N ASP A 227 -18.49 7.93 4.05
CA ASP A 227 -18.07 8.15 2.67
C ASP A 227 -17.17 7.03 2.12
N ILE A 228 -17.00 5.91 2.82
CA ILE A 228 -16.09 4.82 2.40
C ILE A 228 -16.41 4.29 1.00
N GLY A 229 -17.67 4.33 0.59
CA GLY A 229 -18.11 3.92 -0.75
C GLY A 229 -17.52 4.76 -1.90
N LYS A 230 -17.04 5.97 -1.61
CA LYS A 230 -16.40 6.83 -2.61
C LYS A 230 -15.11 6.24 -3.19
N VAL A 231 -14.50 5.26 -2.51
CA VAL A 231 -13.34 4.54 -3.04
C VAL A 231 -13.60 3.89 -4.40
N ALA A 232 -14.84 3.49 -4.64
CA ALA A 232 -15.25 2.84 -5.89
C ALA A 232 -15.73 3.81 -6.98
N ILE A 233 -15.82 5.12 -6.67
CA ILE A 233 -16.34 6.12 -7.61
C ILE A 233 -15.17 6.75 -8.38
N PRO A 234 -15.21 6.83 -9.71
CA PRO A 234 -14.21 7.54 -10.50
C PRO A 234 -14.09 9.02 -10.08
N VAL A 235 -12.86 9.55 -10.06
CA VAL A 235 -12.59 10.94 -9.67
C VAL A 235 -13.32 11.92 -10.57
N THR A 236 -13.43 11.62 -11.87
CA THR A 236 -14.20 12.42 -12.84
C THR A 236 -15.68 12.58 -12.48
N ILE A 237 -16.24 11.62 -11.75
CA ILE A 237 -17.62 11.70 -11.23
C ILE A 237 -17.64 12.45 -9.90
N LEU A 238 -16.67 12.18 -9.01
CA LEU A 238 -16.58 12.82 -7.69
C LEU A 238 -16.40 14.35 -7.81
N ASP A 239 -15.59 14.81 -8.75
CA ASP A 239 -15.25 16.21 -8.96
C ASP A 239 -16.14 16.90 -10.02
N PHE A 240 -17.18 16.22 -10.53
CA PHE A 240 -18.06 16.78 -11.55
C PHE A 240 -18.86 17.96 -10.97
N PRO A 241 -18.74 19.18 -11.53
CA PRO A 241 -19.31 20.39 -10.92
C PRO A 241 -20.81 20.60 -11.20
N GLY A 242 -21.51 19.59 -11.70
CA GLY A 242 -22.91 19.69 -12.11
C GLY A 242 -23.79 18.57 -11.60
N ARG A 243 -24.99 18.42 -12.17
CA ARG A 243 -25.83 17.25 -11.92
C ARG A 243 -25.31 16.08 -12.72
N LEU A 244 -25.13 14.96 -12.03
CA LEU A 244 -24.78 13.68 -12.68
C LEU A 244 -25.88 13.25 -13.66
N SER A 245 -25.49 12.59 -14.72
CA SER A 245 -26.44 11.96 -15.64
C SER A 245 -27.12 10.75 -14.97
N PRO A 246 -28.29 10.30 -15.44
CA PRO A 246 -28.91 9.09 -14.91
C PRO A 246 -28.07 7.81 -15.08
N GLN A 247 -27.04 7.87 -15.94
CA GLN A 247 -26.10 6.76 -16.16
C GLN A 247 -24.95 6.77 -15.16
N ASP A 248 -24.65 7.92 -14.58
CA ASP A 248 -23.57 8.12 -13.59
C ASP A 248 -24.08 8.04 -12.14
N MET A 249 -25.39 7.94 -11.95
CA MET A 249 -26.06 7.73 -10.66
C MET A 249 -26.34 6.26 -10.40
#